data_48297256291ab4f478323ae4ae786156
#
_entry.id   48297256291ab4f478323ae4ae786156
#
_cell.length_a   1.000
_cell.length_b   1.000
_cell.length_c   1.000
_cell.angle_alpha   90.00
_cell.angle_beta   90.00
_cell.angle_gamma   90.00
#
_symmetry.space_group_name_H-M   'P 1'
#
loop_
_entity.id
_entity.type
_entity.pdbx_description
1 polymer ?
#
loop_
_entity_poly.entity_id
_entity_poly.type
_entity_poly.pdbx_seq_one_letter_code
_entity_poly.pdbx_strand_id
1 'polypeptide(L)'
;MFCQKCGKEIPANAVACPSCGVSAAPPNPTALAADKVKAASKDALQAFKMFATNPVAGLSVAFESLGPARAPGVGITFGALFALCVVFAIYRLLGEWCRPQGFGGFLKILVVAVVPFISLLGAGVAGRKAFRGEGSFGHDSFIAGASLLPFGFIALLAGILGVGNFEVIAVFTLFAVCLTILMLFAGLTRICKLSEQVATLAVPLMLLVSAWLTKIIYAAMLKGM
;
A
#
# COMPACT_ATOMS: atom_id res chain seq x y z
N MET A 1 -37.41 -4.72 18.59
CA MET A 1 -36.00 -5.18 18.42
C MET A 1 -35.26 -4.99 19.74
N PHE A 2 -34.19 -5.78 19.98
CA PHE A 2 -33.46 -5.67 21.26
C PHE A 2 -32.21 -4.80 21.09
N CYS A 3 -31.88 -4.03 22.14
CA CYS A 3 -30.67 -3.19 22.16
C CYS A 3 -29.41 -4.06 22.30
N GLN A 4 -28.49 -3.95 21.37
CA GLN A 4 -27.25 -4.72 21.40
C GLN A 4 -26.29 -4.37 22.56
N LYS A 5 -26.51 -3.20 23.21
CA LYS A 5 -25.66 -2.77 24.32
C LYS A 5 -26.25 -3.13 25.70
N CYS A 6 -27.57 -3.01 25.89
CA CYS A 6 -28.19 -3.24 27.19
C CYS A 6 -29.22 -4.39 27.23
N GLY A 7 -29.49 -5.04 26.08
CA GLY A 7 -30.40 -6.18 25.96
C GLY A 7 -31.89 -5.85 26.12
N LYS A 8 -32.28 -4.60 26.39
CA LYS A 8 -33.69 -4.21 26.57
C LYS A 8 -34.39 -4.02 25.22
N GLU A 9 -35.67 -4.24 25.22
CA GLU A 9 -36.53 -4.10 24.05
C GLU A 9 -36.66 -2.64 23.63
N ILE A 10 -36.47 -2.37 22.33
CA ILE A 10 -36.57 -1.04 21.72
C ILE A 10 -37.80 -1.02 20.82
N PRO A 11 -38.68 0.00 20.93
CA PRO A 11 -39.79 0.20 19.99
C PRO A 11 -39.29 0.29 18.53
N ALA A 12 -40.07 -0.24 17.59
CA ALA A 12 -39.66 -0.33 16.20
C ALA A 12 -39.29 1.03 15.53
N ASN A 13 -39.81 2.13 16.06
CA ASN A 13 -39.61 3.47 15.54
C ASN A 13 -38.67 4.34 16.39
N ALA A 14 -37.99 3.78 17.40
CA ALA A 14 -37.11 4.55 18.25
C ALA A 14 -35.77 4.81 17.60
N VAL A 15 -35.33 6.06 17.48
CA VAL A 15 -34.04 6.50 16.94
C VAL A 15 -32.89 6.14 17.90
N ALA A 16 -33.17 6.05 19.18
CA ALA A 16 -32.24 5.68 20.23
C ALA A 16 -32.87 4.82 21.29
N CYS A 17 -32.07 3.98 21.95
CA CYS A 17 -32.53 3.16 23.07
C CYS A 17 -32.92 4.05 24.26
N PRO A 18 -34.17 3.99 24.75
CA PRO A 18 -34.63 4.84 25.87
C PRO A 18 -33.92 4.52 27.19
N SER A 19 -33.31 3.34 27.30
CA SER A 19 -32.66 2.90 28.54
C SER A 19 -31.15 3.20 28.59
N CYS A 20 -30.42 3.30 27.46
CA CYS A 20 -28.97 3.51 27.44
C CYS A 20 -28.50 4.58 26.45
N GLY A 21 -29.44 5.25 25.74
CA GLY A 21 -29.15 6.35 24.84
C GLY A 21 -28.38 5.98 23.54
N VAL A 22 -28.11 4.69 23.32
CA VAL A 22 -27.40 4.26 22.09
C VAL A 22 -28.35 4.31 20.92
N SER A 23 -27.88 4.87 19.78
CA SER A 23 -28.63 4.92 18.53
C SER A 23 -29.12 3.53 18.12
N ALA A 24 -30.42 3.40 17.84
CA ALA A 24 -31.03 2.17 17.34
C ALA A 24 -30.89 2.01 15.82
N ALA A 25 -30.45 3.08 15.12
CA ALA A 25 -30.18 3.03 13.69
C ALA A 25 -28.94 2.18 13.38
N PRO A 26 -28.96 1.36 12.33
CA PRO A 26 -27.76 0.64 11.90
C PRO A 26 -26.67 1.66 11.57
N PRO A 27 -25.41 1.39 11.96
CA PRO A 27 -24.31 2.31 11.70
C PRO A 27 -24.20 2.58 10.19
N ASN A 28 -24.11 3.85 9.83
CA ASN A 28 -23.98 4.26 8.42
C ASN A 28 -22.73 3.61 7.82
N PRO A 29 -22.83 2.80 6.76
CA PRO A 29 -21.70 2.11 6.16
C PRO A 29 -20.60 3.07 5.69
N THR A 30 -20.97 4.28 5.27
CA THR A 30 -20.03 5.33 4.85
C THR A 30 -19.23 5.88 6.04
N ALA A 31 -19.87 6.07 7.21
CA ALA A 31 -19.19 6.52 8.42
C ALA A 31 -18.22 5.45 8.94
N LEU A 32 -18.64 4.18 8.94
CA LEU A 32 -17.75 3.05 9.30
C LEU A 32 -16.53 2.93 8.37
N ALA A 33 -16.72 3.15 7.07
CA ALA A 33 -15.61 3.15 6.12
C ALA A 33 -14.64 4.31 6.37
N ALA A 34 -15.17 5.52 6.62
CA ALA A 34 -14.36 6.70 6.93
C ALA A 34 -13.54 6.51 8.22
N ASP A 35 -14.14 5.93 9.28
CA ASP A 35 -13.45 5.66 10.53
C ASP A 35 -12.33 4.60 10.37
N LYS A 36 -12.58 3.57 9.57
CA LYS A 36 -11.55 2.57 9.23
C LYS A 36 -10.38 3.18 8.46
N VAL A 37 -10.64 4.03 7.48
CA VAL A 37 -9.60 4.74 6.72
C VAL A 37 -8.81 5.67 7.63
N LYS A 38 -9.47 6.43 8.52
CA LYS A 38 -8.81 7.32 9.48
C LYS A 38 -7.94 6.55 10.48
N ALA A 39 -8.39 5.40 10.95
CA ALA A 39 -7.61 4.53 11.83
C ALA A 39 -6.38 3.96 11.08
N ALA A 40 -6.57 3.42 9.87
CA ALA A 40 -5.48 2.91 9.04
C ALA A 40 -4.43 3.97 8.70
N SER A 41 -4.85 5.21 8.44
CA SER A 41 -3.93 6.34 8.17
C SER A 41 -3.10 6.73 9.40
N LYS A 42 -3.68 6.71 10.61
CA LYS A 42 -2.94 6.94 11.85
C LYS A 42 -1.93 5.83 12.12
N ASP A 43 -2.35 4.58 11.97
CA ASP A 43 -1.49 3.41 12.12
C ASP A 43 -0.35 3.44 11.07
N ALA A 44 -0.64 3.85 9.83
CA ALA A 44 0.36 4.02 8.77
C ALA A 44 1.40 5.09 9.12
N LEU A 45 0.97 6.24 9.64
CA LEU A 45 1.90 7.30 10.05
C LEU A 45 2.81 6.84 11.21
N GLN A 46 2.26 6.11 12.17
CA GLN A 46 3.03 5.55 13.28
C GLN A 46 4.03 4.50 12.78
N ALA A 47 3.59 3.57 11.93
CA ALA A 47 4.47 2.58 11.31
C ALA A 47 5.58 3.24 10.49
N PHE A 48 5.25 4.25 9.68
CA PHE A 48 6.22 5.00 8.90
C PHE A 48 7.32 5.61 9.77
N LYS A 49 6.97 6.25 10.89
CA LYS A 49 7.95 6.81 11.82
C LYS A 49 8.93 5.76 12.35
N MET A 50 8.48 4.52 12.58
CA MET A 50 9.33 3.45 13.08
C MET A 50 10.39 3.00 12.08
N PHE A 51 10.05 2.94 10.79
CA PHE A 51 11.01 2.48 9.78
C PHE A 51 11.64 3.61 8.94
N ALA A 52 11.22 4.86 9.08
CA ALA A 52 11.83 5.98 8.37
C ALA A 52 13.30 6.20 8.76
N THR A 53 13.65 5.95 10.02
CA THR A 53 15.03 6.04 10.52
C THR A 53 15.84 4.77 10.31
N ASN A 54 15.18 3.61 10.28
CA ASN A 54 15.81 2.32 10.04
C ASN A 54 14.88 1.43 9.18
N PRO A 55 14.93 1.56 7.84
CA PRO A 55 13.99 0.89 6.95
C PRO A 55 13.95 -0.64 7.09
N VAL A 56 15.11 -1.25 7.37
CA VAL A 56 15.24 -2.71 7.42
C VAL A 56 14.81 -3.29 8.76
N ALA A 57 15.35 -2.75 9.87
CA ALA A 57 15.00 -3.26 11.20
C ALA A 57 13.65 -2.74 11.70
N GLY A 58 13.32 -1.48 11.40
CA GLY A 58 12.06 -0.86 11.80
C GLY A 58 10.83 -1.48 11.14
N LEU A 59 10.98 -2.13 9.97
CA LEU A 59 9.88 -2.76 9.27
C LEU A 59 9.22 -3.88 10.10
N SER A 60 10.01 -4.78 10.68
CA SER A 60 9.49 -5.85 11.54
C SER A 60 8.90 -5.32 12.83
N VAL A 61 9.55 -4.33 13.46
CA VAL A 61 9.04 -3.67 14.67
C VAL A 61 7.69 -2.99 14.42
N ALA A 62 7.57 -2.28 13.29
CA ALA A 62 6.31 -1.65 12.91
C ALA A 62 5.21 -2.70 12.69
N PHE A 63 5.50 -3.80 12.01
CA PHE A 63 4.56 -4.89 11.80
C PHE A 63 4.09 -5.51 13.13
N GLU A 64 5.02 -5.82 14.03
CA GLU A 64 4.71 -6.39 15.35
C GLU A 64 3.83 -5.45 16.19
N SER A 65 4.09 -4.15 16.14
CA SER A 65 3.27 -3.15 16.86
C SER A 65 1.84 -3.03 16.33
N LEU A 66 1.65 -3.26 15.02
CA LEU A 66 0.33 -3.23 14.37
C LEU A 66 -0.45 -4.53 14.61
N GLY A 67 0.23 -5.65 14.57
CA GLY A 67 -0.35 -6.98 14.56
C GLY A 67 -1.05 -7.31 13.23
N PRO A 68 -1.38 -8.60 13.02
CA PRO A 68 -1.89 -9.11 11.74
C PRO A 68 -3.25 -8.54 11.34
N ALA A 69 -4.05 -8.07 12.29
CA ALA A 69 -5.38 -7.53 12.02
C ALA A 69 -5.34 -6.13 11.38
N ARG A 70 -4.36 -5.27 11.74
CA ARG A 70 -4.25 -3.90 11.24
C ARG A 70 -3.28 -3.77 10.06
N ALA A 71 -2.35 -4.69 9.92
CA ALA A 71 -1.34 -4.70 8.87
C ALA A 71 -1.91 -4.58 7.43
N PRO A 72 -3.03 -5.24 7.04
CA PRO A 72 -3.59 -5.08 5.70
C PRO A 72 -3.99 -3.65 5.39
N GLY A 73 -4.66 -2.98 6.34
CA GLY A 73 -5.09 -1.59 6.18
C GLY A 73 -3.92 -0.63 6.00
N VAL A 74 -2.84 -0.83 6.77
CA VAL A 74 -1.63 -0.02 6.67
C VAL A 74 -0.91 -0.28 5.34
N GLY A 75 -0.77 -1.55 4.92
CA GLY A 75 -0.14 -1.90 3.65
C GLY A 75 -0.86 -1.28 2.44
N ILE A 76 -2.20 -1.35 2.42
CA ILE A 76 -3.02 -0.71 1.39
C ILE A 76 -2.86 0.82 1.43
N THR A 77 -2.81 1.42 2.63
CA THR A 77 -2.59 2.88 2.77
C THR A 77 -1.23 3.29 2.20
N PHE A 78 -0.18 2.52 2.43
CA PHE A 78 1.13 2.77 1.84
C PHE A 78 1.13 2.60 0.31
N GLY A 79 0.46 1.58 -0.21
CA GLY A 79 0.28 1.39 -1.65
C GLY A 79 -0.49 2.54 -2.30
N ALA A 80 -1.54 3.05 -1.64
CA ALA A 80 -2.29 4.22 -2.09
C ALA A 80 -1.43 5.49 -2.06
N LEU A 81 -0.65 5.71 -0.99
CA LEU A 81 0.27 6.83 -0.88
C LEU A 81 1.34 6.79 -1.97
N PHE A 82 1.93 5.62 -2.22
CA PHE A 82 2.85 5.41 -3.34
C PHE A 82 2.20 5.82 -4.67
N ALA A 83 1.00 5.31 -4.96
CA ALA A 83 0.29 5.61 -6.20
C ALA A 83 0.00 7.12 -6.35
N LEU A 84 -0.41 7.81 -5.28
CA LEU A 84 -0.63 9.25 -5.29
C LEU A 84 0.66 10.04 -5.57
N CYS A 85 1.79 9.64 -4.96
CA CYS A 85 3.09 10.25 -5.23
C CYS A 85 3.51 10.09 -6.71
N VAL A 86 3.28 8.90 -7.28
CA VAL A 86 3.57 8.61 -8.69
C VAL A 86 2.67 9.43 -9.62
N VAL A 87 1.36 9.48 -9.35
CA VAL A 87 0.42 10.32 -10.11
C VAL A 87 0.85 11.77 -10.09
N PHE A 88 1.19 12.31 -8.92
CA PHE A 88 1.70 13.67 -8.79
C PHE A 88 2.97 13.90 -9.60
N ALA A 89 3.94 12.99 -9.54
CA ALA A 89 5.18 13.08 -10.31
C ALA A 89 4.93 13.06 -11.82
N ILE A 90 4.06 12.18 -12.30
CA ILE A 90 3.67 12.12 -13.72
C ILE A 90 3.10 13.46 -14.17
N TYR A 91 2.18 14.03 -13.40
CA TYR A 91 1.58 15.33 -13.71
C TYR A 91 2.59 16.47 -13.77
N ARG A 92 3.57 16.46 -12.87
CA ARG A 92 4.56 17.53 -12.76
C ARG A 92 5.70 17.42 -13.78
N LEU A 93 6.16 16.21 -14.06
CA LEU A 93 7.34 15.96 -14.88
C LEU A 93 7.01 15.81 -16.38
N LEU A 94 5.88 15.18 -16.71
CA LEU A 94 5.51 14.93 -18.11
C LEU A 94 4.67 16.07 -18.72
N GLY A 95 4.26 17.06 -17.91
CA GLY A 95 3.63 18.28 -18.36
C GLY A 95 2.44 18.08 -19.30
N GLU A 96 2.42 18.83 -20.41
CA GLU A 96 1.30 18.78 -21.37
C GLU A 96 1.19 17.47 -22.16
N TRP A 97 2.27 16.73 -22.28
CA TRP A 97 2.32 15.47 -23.05
C TRP A 97 1.49 14.35 -22.43
N CYS A 98 1.29 14.37 -21.12
CA CYS A 98 0.52 13.37 -20.39
C CYS A 98 -0.64 13.96 -19.60
N ARG A 99 -1.08 15.18 -19.89
CA ARG A 99 -2.29 15.73 -19.27
C ARG A 99 -3.49 14.87 -19.65
N PRO A 100 -4.11 14.19 -18.68
CA PRO A 100 -5.27 13.36 -18.97
C PRO A 100 -6.38 14.25 -19.51
N GLN A 101 -6.83 13.92 -20.69
CA GLN A 101 -8.01 14.55 -21.31
C GLN A 101 -9.25 13.99 -20.60
N GLY A 102 -9.78 14.75 -19.65
CA GLY A 102 -10.96 14.38 -18.88
C GLY A 102 -10.75 13.26 -17.85
N PHE A 103 -11.86 12.81 -17.26
CA PHE A 103 -11.86 11.79 -16.19
C PHE A 103 -11.26 10.44 -16.62
N GLY A 104 -11.47 10.03 -17.86
CA GLY A 104 -10.92 8.76 -18.38
C GLY A 104 -9.39 8.73 -18.42
N GLY A 105 -8.76 9.85 -18.79
CA GLY A 105 -7.31 9.96 -18.79
C GLY A 105 -6.73 9.93 -17.36
N PHE A 106 -7.37 10.60 -16.40
CA PHE A 106 -6.99 10.53 -14.98
C PHE A 106 -7.05 9.09 -14.45
N LEU A 107 -8.14 8.37 -14.76
CA LEU A 107 -8.30 6.98 -14.33
C LEU A 107 -7.20 6.06 -14.89
N LYS A 108 -6.79 6.27 -16.16
CA LYS A 108 -5.66 5.52 -16.75
C LYS A 108 -4.35 5.76 -15.98
N ILE A 109 -4.02 7.00 -15.65
CA ILE A 109 -2.81 7.32 -14.86
C ILE A 109 -2.88 6.69 -13.48
N LEU A 110 -4.04 6.73 -12.83
CA LEU A 110 -4.23 6.12 -11.53
C LEU A 110 -4.03 4.59 -11.59
N VAL A 111 -4.59 3.92 -12.59
CA VAL A 111 -4.38 2.48 -12.80
C VAL A 111 -2.89 2.18 -13.01
N VAL A 112 -2.22 2.94 -13.88
CA VAL A 112 -0.76 2.81 -14.11
C VAL A 112 0.03 2.94 -12.81
N ALA A 113 -0.33 3.89 -11.96
CA ALA A 113 0.36 4.11 -10.68
C ALA A 113 0.11 3.00 -9.65
N VAL A 114 -1.05 2.34 -9.69
CA VAL A 114 -1.42 1.26 -8.75
C VAL A 114 -0.84 -0.10 -9.16
N VAL A 115 -0.61 -0.32 -10.45
CA VAL A 115 -0.13 -1.61 -11.00
C VAL A 115 1.14 -2.14 -10.30
N PRO A 116 2.20 -1.36 -10.04
CA PRO A 116 3.40 -1.87 -9.36
C PRO A 116 3.09 -2.43 -7.98
N PHE A 117 2.20 -1.79 -7.22
CA PHE A 117 1.78 -2.27 -5.91
C PHE A 117 1.04 -3.62 -6.00
N ILE A 118 0.06 -3.72 -6.90
CA ILE A 118 -0.72 -4.95 -7.08
C ILE A 118 0.18 -6.08 -7.59
N SER A 119 1.09 -5.80 -8.53
CA SER A 119 2.03 -6.78 -9.08
C SER A 119 2.98 -7.31 -8.01
N LEU A 120 3.53 -6.42 -7.18
CA LEU A 120 4.43 -6.80 -6.10
C LEU A 120 3.71 -7.57 -5.00
N LEU A 121 2.50 -7.16 -4.64
CA LEU A 121 1.64 -7.85 -3.69
C LEU A 121 1.31 -9.27 -4.19
N GLY A 122 0.90 -9.40 -5.46
CA GLY A 122 0.61 -10.69 -6.08
C GLY A 122 1.83 -11.62 -6.12
N ALA A 123 3.00 -11.07 -6.49
CA ALA A 123 4.27 -11.80 -6.46
C ALA A 123 4.65 -12.22 -5.02
N GLY A 124 4.38 -11.37 -4.02
CA GLY A 124 4.59 -11.67 -2.60
C GLY A 124 3.74 -12.83 -2.13
N VAL A 125 2.43 -12.78 -2.39
CA VAL A 125 1.49 -13.87 -2.06
C VAL A 125 1.90 -15.18 -2.73
N ALA A 126 2.24 -15.13 -4.03
CA ALA A 126 2.67 -16.31 -4.78
C ALA A 126 3.99 -16.88 -4.26
N GLY A 127 4.99 -16.01 -4.05
CA GLY A 127 6.31 -16.40 -3.52
C GLY A 127 6.20 -17.02 -2.12
N ARG A 128 5.48 -16.36 -1.19
CA ARG A 128 5.27 -16.89 0.15
C ARG A 128 4.62 -18.27 0.12
N LYS A 129 3.59 -18.47 -0.71
CA LYS A 129 2.93 -19.80 -0.85
C LYS A 129 3.85 -20.83 -1.49
N ALA A 130 4.58 -20.47 -2.54
CA ALA A 130 5.50 -21.38 -3.25
C ALA A 130 6.64 -21.86 -2.36
N PHE A 131 7.17 -20.97 -1.52
CA PHE A 131 8.28 -21.26 -0.63
C PHE A 131 7.85 -21.63 0.80
N ARG A 132 6.55 -21.87 1.03
CA ARG A 132 5.98 -22.28 2.32
C ARG A 132 6.29 -21.31 3.47
N GLY A 133 6.34 -20.02 3.19
CA GLY A 133 6.49 -18.97 4.20
C GLY A 133 5.24 -18.84 5.07
N GLU A 134 5.44 -18.41 6.31
CA GLU A 134 4.36 -18.11 7.24
C GLU A 134 3.69 -16.79 6.91
N GLY A 135 2.45 -16.63 7.35
CA GLY A 135 1.73 -15.38 7.26
C GLY A 135 0.45 -15.42 6.44
N SER A 136 -0.15 -14.25 6.30
CA SER A 136 -1.43 -14.02 5.65
C SER A 136 -1.32 -12.89 4.62
N PHE A 137 -2.41 -12.61 3.91
CA PHE A 137 -2.52 -11.45 3.04
C PHE A 137 -2.07 -10.13 3.70
N GLY A 138 -2.30 -10.00 5.02
CA GLY A 138 -1.86 -8.83 5.78
C GLY A 138 -0.35 -8.64 5.83
N HIS A 139 0.40 -9.74 5.93
CA HIS A 139 1.87 -9.72 5.88
C HIS A 139 2.34 -9.24 4.50
N ASP A 140 1.80 -9.86 3.45
CA ASP A 140 2.20 -9.56 2.07
C ASP A 140 1.86 -8.12 1.68
N SER A 141 0.65 -7.62 2.04
CA SER A 141 0.23 -6.26 1.74
C SER A 141 1.06 -5.21 2.47
N PHE A 142 1.39 -5.45 3.74
CA PHE A 142 2.24 -4.56 4.53
C PHE A 142 3.65 -4.48 3.94
N ILE A 143 4.26 -5.63 3.64
CA ILE A 143 5.60 -5.70 3.04
C ILE A 143 5.62 -5.00 1.68
N ALA A 144 4.67 -5.31 0.79
CA ALA A 144 4.60 -4.71 -0.54
C ALA A 144 4.41 -3.19 -0.48
N GLY A 145 3.47 -2.71 0.35
CA GLY A 145 3.21 -1.28 0.51
C GLY A 145 4.40 -0.52 1.08
N ALA A 146 4.99 -1.02 2.18
CA ALA A 146 6.13 -0.39 2.82
C ALA A 146 7.36 -0.35 1.90
N SER A 147 7.63 -1.44 1.15
CA SER A 147 8.78 -1.53 0.27
C SER A 147 8.72 -0.59 -0.94
N LEU A 148 7.53 -0.15 -1.36
CA LEU A 148 7.37 0.82 -2.45
C LEU A 148 7.45 2.27 -2.02
N LEU A 149 7.38 2.57 -0.71
CA LEU A 149 7.45 3.95 -0.22
C LEU A 149 8.72 4.72 -0.64
N PRO A 150 9.93 4.11 -0.66
CA PRO A 150 11.12 4.81 -1.15
C PRO A 150 10.96 5.33 -2.58
N PHE A 151 10.36 4.54 -3.46
CA PHE A 151 10.05 4.97 -4.83
C PHE A 151 9.03 6.10 -4.86
N GLY A 152 7.94 5.97 -4.09
CA GLY A 152 6.92 7.01 -3.98
C GLY A 152 7.52 8.33 -3.50
N PHE A 153 8.37 8.28 -2.47
CA PHE A 153 9.02 9.47 -1.93
C PHE A 153 9.96 10.13 -2.95
N ILE A 154 10.76 9.35 -3.68
CA ILE A 154 11.64 9.88 -4.72
C ILE A 154 10.84 10.47 -5.87
N ALA A 155 9.76 9.81 -6.31
CA ALA A 155 8.86 10.35 -7.32
C ALA A 155 8.25 11.69 -6.88
N LEU A 156 7.80 11.77 -5.62
CA LEU A 156 7.26 13.00 -5.04
C LEU A 156 8.30 14.13 -5.05
N LEU A 157 9.52 13.86 -4.58
CA LEU A 157 10.61 14.84 -4.57
C LEU A 157 10.97 15.31 -5.98
N ALA A 158 11.11 14.39 -6.93
CA ALA A 158 11.38 14.72 -8.33
C ALA A 158 10.28 15.63 -8.91
N GLY A 159 9.01 15.33 -8.62
CA GLY A 159 7.87 16.14 -9.04
C GLY A 159 7.85 17.54 -8.40
N ILE A 160 8.18 17.67 -7.10
CA ILE A 160 8.25 18.96 -6.40
C ILE A 160 9.40 19.82 -6.94
N LEU A 161 10.56 19.22 -7.08
CA LEU A 161 11.78 19.92 -7.52
C LEU A 161 11.80 20.20 -9.03
N GLY A 162 10.89 19.61 -9.80
CA GLY A 162 10.87 19.72 -11.27
C GLY A 162 12.11 19.12 -11.91
N VAL A 163 12.70 18.09 -11.30
CA VAL A 163 13.95 17.46 -11.82
C VAL A 163 13.62 16.71 -13.10
N GLY A 164 13.96 17.32 -14.24
CA GLY A 164 13.85 16.70 -15.58
C GLY A 164 15.15 16.01 -16.05
N ASN A 165 16.23 16.08 -15.27
CA ASN A 165 17.50 15.46 -15.64
C ASN A 165 17.43 13.95 -15.41
N PHE A 166 17.55 13.18 -16.50
CA PHE A 166 17.48 11.73 -16.49
C PHE A 166 18.55 11.08 -15.60
N GLU A 167 19.77 11.62 -15.57
CA GLU A 167 20.87 11.06 -14.77
C GLU A 167 20.55 11.14 -13.27
N VAL A 168 20.07 12.29 -12.83
CA VAL A 168 19.67 12.50 -11.42
C VAL A 168 18.54 11.56 -11.04
N ILE A 169 17.51 11.46 -11.89
CA ILE A 169 16.38 10.54 -11.65
C ILE A 169 16.87 9.10 -11.60
N ALA A 170 17.77 8.68 -12.49
CA ALA A 170 18.32 7.33 -12.52
C ALA A 170 19.06 6.97 -11.22
N VAL A 171 19.91 7.87 -10.70
CA VAL A 171 20.65 7.67 -9.45
C VAL A 171 19.68 7.50 -8.26
N PHE A 172 18.71 8.38 -8.14
CA PHE A 172 17.71 8.27 -7.05
C PHE A 172 16.83 7.02 -7.20
N THR A 173 16.49 6.65 -8.44
CA THR A 173 15.75 5.41 -8.70
C THR A 173 16.57 4.19 -8.30
N LEU A 174 17.86 4.15 -8.60
CA LEU A 174 18.75 3.06 -8.17
C LEU A 174 18.79 2.96 -6.65
N PHE A 175 18.89 4.09 -5.94
CA PHE A 175 18.83 4.12 -4.48
C PHE A 175 17.51 3.55 -3.95
N ALA A 176 16.36 3.94 -4.56
CA ALA A 176 15.05 3.40 -4.19
C ALA A 176 14.95 1.89 -4.43
N VAL A 177 15.50 1.39 -5.55
CA VAL A 177 15.57 -0.05 -5.84
C VAL A 177 16.34 -0.79 -4.75
N CYS A 178 17.52 -0.30 -4.37
CA CYS A 178 18.32 -0.91 -3.31
C CYS A 178 17.55 -0.97 -1.98
N LEU A 179 16.89 0.11 -1.58
CA LEU A 179 16.06 0.12 -0.37
C LEU A 179 14.89 -0.86 -0.47
N THR A 180 14.20 -0.91 -1.61
CA THR A 180 13.10 -1.85 -1.84
C THR A 180 13.55 -3.29 -1.70
N ILE A 181 14.70 -3.66 -2.28
CA ILE A 181 15.30 -5.00 -2.15
C ILE A 181 15.55 -5.33 -0.68
N LEU A 182 16.18 -4.43 0.05
CA LEU A 182 16.50 -4.63 1.47
C LEU A 182 15.23 -4.77 2.32
N MET A 183 14.21 -3.95 2.07
CA MET A 183 12.94 -4.01 2.79
C MET A 183 12.16 -5.29 2.46
N LEU A 184 12.12 -5.72 1.19
CA LEU A 184 11.53 -6.99 0.79
C LEU A 184 12.24 -8.17 1.45
N PHE A 185 13.57 -8.18 1.42
CA PHE A 185 14.36 -9.24 2.07
C PHE A 185 14.09 -9.31 3.57
N ALA A 186 14.13 -8.16 4.26
CA ALA A 186 13.81 -8.09 5.69
C ALA A 186 12.35 -8.50 5.98
N GLY A 187 11.40 -8.10 5.14
CA GLY A 187 10.01 -8.49 5.26
C GLY A 187 9.82 -10.00 5.11
N LEU A 188 10.40 -10.61 4.09
CA LEU A 188 10.28 -12.06 3.86
C LEU A 188 10.97 -12.87 4.96
N THR A 189 12.15 -12.46 5.43
CA THR A 189 12.89 -13.21 6.45
C THR A 189 12.34 -13.02 7.85
N ARG A 190 12.02 -11.78 8.25
CA ARG A 190 11.63 -11.46 9.62
C ARG A 190 10.12 -11.56 9.86
N ILE A 191 9.30 -11.20 8.87
CA ILE A 191 7.84 -11.18 9.00
C ILE A 191 7.24 -12.50 8.49
N CYS A 192 7.64 -12.98 7.29
CA CYS A 192 7.15 -14.22 6.70
C CYS A 192 7.97 -15.45 7.09
N LYS A 193 9.01 -15.30 7.92
CA LYS A 193 9.87 -16.37 8.45
C LYS A 193 10.50 -17.28 7.38
N LEU A 194 10.71 -16.75 6.18
CA LEU A 194 11.45 -17.48 5.15
C LEU A 194 12.94 -17.54 5.51
N SER A 195 13.60 -18.65 5.17
CA SER A 195 15.06 -18.76 5.33
C SER A 195 15.78 -17.74 4.46
N GLU A 196 16.93 -17.26 4.90
CA GLU A 196 17.73 -16.27 4.15
C GLU A 196 18.11 -16.78 2.76
N GLN A 197 18.42 -18.07 2.63
CA GLN A 197 18.74 -18.72 1.35
C GLN A 197 17.57 -18.61 0.35
N VAL A 198 16.34 -18.87 0.82
CA VAL A 198 15.14 -18.78 -0.01
C VAL A 198 14.83 -17.31 -0.33
N ALA A 199 14.92 -16.41 0.66
CA ALA A 199 14.65 -14.99 0.47
C ALA A 199 15.61 -14.34 -0.53
N THR A 200 16.88 -14.75 -0.57
CA THR A 200 17.89 -14.27 -1.53
C THR A 200 17.49 -14.55 -2.98
N LEU A 201 16.81 -15.65 -3.27
CA LEU A 201 16.29 -15.96 -4.60
C LEU A 201 14.88 -15.42 -4.82
N ALA A 202 14.04 -15.43 -3.79
CA ALA A 202 12.65 -15.00 -3.89
C ALA A 202 12.54 -13.51 -4.20
N VAL A 203 13.35 -12.63 -3.58
CA VAL A 203 13.27 -11.18 -3.78
C VAL A 203 13.55 -10.78 -5.23
N PRO A 204 14.67 -11.17 -5.86
CA PRO A 204 14.91 -10.85 -7.27
C PRO A 204 13.83 -11.40 -8.20
N LEU A 205 13.35 -12.64 -7.94
CA LEU A 205 12.30 -13.26 -8.74
C LEU A 205 10.97 -12.48 -8.62
N MET A 206 10.59 -12.07 -7.41
CA MET A 206 9.39 -11.26 -7.19
C MET A 206 9.47 -9.90 -7.89
N LEU A 207 10.62 -9.25 -7.84
CA LEU A 207 10.84 -7.97 -8.54
C LEU A 207 10.80 -8.16 -10.05
N LEU A 208 11.42 -9.21 -10.58
CA LEU A 208 11.40 -9.53 -12.01
C LEU A 208 9.96 -9.80 -12.49
N VAL A 209 9.21 -10.63 -11.78
CA VAL A 209 7.81 -10.95 -12.10
C VAL A 209 6.95 -9.68 -12.01
N SER A 210 7.11 -8.88 -10.96
CA SER A 210 6.37 -7.63 -10.78
C SER A 210 6.68 -6.63 -11.91
N ALA A 211 7.96 -6.45 -12.26
CA ALA A 211 8.36 -5.57 -13.35
C ALA A 211 7.83 -6.04 -14.70
N TRP A 212 7.86 -7.35 -14.95
CA TRP A 212 7.35 -7.94 -16.20
C TRP A 212 5.82 -7.80 -16.33
N LEU A 213 5.07 -8.07 -15.26
CA LEU A 213 3.63 -7.84 -15.21
C LEU A 213 3.29 -6.36 -15.42
N THR A 214 4.00 -5.47 -14.76
CA THR A 214 3.85 -4.02 -14.92
C THR A 214 4.08 -3.61 -16.38
N LYS A 215 5.17 -4.10 -17.00
CA LYS A 215 5.47 -3.85 -18.41
C LYS A 215 4.34 -4.32 -19.35
N ILE A 216 3.78 -5.52 -19.12
CA ILE A 216 2.68 -6.05 -19.95
C ILE A 216 1.45 -5.16 -19.85
N ILE A 217 1.07 -4.79 -18.62
CA ILE A 217 -0.13 -3.96 -18.40
C ILE A 217 0.06 -2.57 -19.02
N TYR A 218 1.24 -1.97 -18.85
CA TYR A 218 1.56 -0.68 -19.49
C TYR A 218 1.51 -0.78 -21.01
N ALA A 219 2.09 -1.82 -21.61
CA ALA A 219 2.06 -2.02 -23.06
C ALA A 219 0.62 -2.22 -23.57
N ALA A 220 -0.22 -2.92 -22.83
CA ALA A 220 -1.63 -3.11 -23.19
C ALA A 220 -2.42 -1.78 -23.12
N MET A 221 -2.14 -0.95 -22.09
CA MET A 221 -2.80 0.34 -21.92
C MET A 221 -2.36 1.37 -22.97
N LEU A 222 -1.07 1.37 -23.35
CA LEU A 222 -0.54 2.29 -24.36
C LEU A 222 -1.03 1.95 -25.77
N LYS A 223 -1.26 0.67 -26.08
CA LYS A 223 -1.86 0.26 -27.38
C LYS A 223 -3.32 0.70 -27.54
N GLY A 224 -4.02 1.02 -26.45
CA GLY A 224 -5.38 1.53 -26.43
C GLY A 224 -5.47 3.07 -26.37
N MET A 225 -4.36 3.78 -26.53
CA MET A 225 -4.26 5.24 -26.73
C MET A 225 -4.02 5.58 -28.19
#